data_c45ea81c74f3a4e516a9e32c6677c122
#
_entry.id   c45ea81c74f3a4e516a9e32c6677c122
#
_cell.length_a   1.000
_cell.length_b   1.000
_cell.length_c   1.000
_cell.angle_alpha   90.00
_cell.angle_beta   90.00
_cell.angle_gamma   90.00
#
_symmetry.space_group_name_H-M   'P 1'
#
loop_
_entity.id
_entity.type
_entity.pdbx_description
1 polymer ?
#
loop_
_entity_poly.entity_id
_entity_poly.type
_entity_poly.pdbx_seq_one_letter_code
_entity_poly.pdbx_strand_id
1 'polypeptide(L)'
;MIETNVIVCVILWAVFGFQHSLLARPSTKILVNKIFGYTFETHFYPILYFISQCIVFLVIYDIIRYLKPTVIIFEISNEWIHFIFWFNRIANLFLIITVFHFDIGKFTGISQIIKFFSRSQKKRKTSQSNHS
;
A
#
# COMPACT_ATOMS: atom_id res chain seq x y z
N MET A 1 28.84 5.35 18.45
CA MET A 1 27.58 6.13 18.63
C MET A 1 26.71 5.98 17.40
N ILE A 2 25.43 5.72 17.61
CA ILE A 2 24.45 5.70 16.50
C ILE A 2 24.10 7.15 16.15
N GLU A 3 24.20 7.52 14.88
CA GLU A 3 23.83 8.84 14.43
C GLU A 3 22.33 9.12 14.67
N THR A 4 21.99 10.34 15.04
CA THR A 4 20.60 10.78 15.23
C THR A 4 19.76 10.52 13.97
N ASN A 5 20.32 10.70 12.78
CA ASN A 5 19.64 10.44 11.51
C ASN A 5 19.22 8.98 11.33
N VAL A 6 20.03 8.03 11.81
CA VAL A 6 19.67 6.59 11.77
C VAL A 6 18.50 6.31 12.71
N ILE A 7 18.51 6.88 13.91
CA ILE A 7 17.41 6.74 14.87
C ILE A 7 16.12 7.29 14.27
N VAL A 8 16.17 8.45 13.64
CA VAL A 8 15.00 9.05 12.97
C VAL A 8 14.48 8.15 11.85
N CYS A 9 15.37 7.56 11.03
CA CYS A 9 14.97 6.62 9.98
C CYS A 9 14.26 5.40 10.56
N VAL A 10 14.77 4.81 11.63
CA VAL A 10 14.14 3.65 12.29
C VAL A 10 12.76 4.02 12.84
N ILE A 11 12.63 5.17 13.46
CA ILE A 11 11.34 5.67 13.97
C ILE A 11 10.36 5.88 12.82
N LEU A 12 10.77 6.48 11.72
CA LEU A 12 9.91 6.69 10.55
C LEU A 12 9.38 5.37 9.97
N TRP A 13 10.24 4.36 9.85
CA TRP A 13 9.82 3.04 9.38
C TRP A 13 8.91 2.33 10.38
N ALA A 14 9.14 2.49 11.68
CA ALA A 14 8.26 1.97 12.72
C ALA A 14 6.87 2.63 12.66
N VAL A 15 6.81 3.94 12.47
CA VAL A 15 5.56 4.68 12.29
C VAL A 15 4.80 4.21 11.04
N PHE A 16 5.51 4.01 9.92
CA PHE A 16 4.90 3.47 8.71
C PHE A 16 4.31 2.07 8.94
N GLY A 17 5.07 1.17 9.55
CA GLY A 17 4.60 -0.19 9.85
C GLY A 17 3.40 -0.19 10.79
N PHE A 18 3.39 0.67 11.80
CA PHE A 18 2.26 0.81 12.72
C PHE A 18 1.01 1.34 12.01
N GLN A 19 1.15 2.41 11.24
CA GLN A 19 0.05 3.01 10.47
C GLN A 19 -0.51 2.01 9.44
N HIS A 20 0.36 1.33 8.71
CA HIS A 20 -0.01 0.29 7.76
C HIS A 20 -0.81 -0.83 8.43
N SER A 21 -0.30 -1.36 9.53
CA SER A 21 -0.95 -2.44 10.29
C SER A 21 -2.28 -2.01 10.90
N LEU A 22 -2.36 -0.78 11.41
CA LEU A 22 -3.57 -0.25 12.02
C LEU A 22 -4.70 -0.11 10.99
N LEU A 23 -4.41 0.48 9.83
CA LEU A 23 -5.41 0.67 8.77
C LEU A 23 -5.83 -0.63 8.09
N ALA A 24 -4.98 -1.66 8.09
CA ALA A 24 -5.30 -2.98 7.55
C ALA A 24 -6.17 -3.84 8.48
N ARG A 25 -6.30 -3.47 9.76
CA ARG A 25 -7.05 -4.28 10.74
C ARG A 25 -8.55 -4.35 10.42
N PRO A 26 -9.17 -5.52 10.64
CA PRO A 26 -10.63 -5.66 10.51
C PRO A 26 -11.42 -4.69 11.39
N SER A 27 -10.92 -4.38 12.59
CA SER A 27 -11.55 -3.41 13.50
C SER A 27 -11.65 -2.01 12.91
N THR A 28 -10.63 -1.56 12.19
CA THR A 28 -10.65 -0.27 11.48
C THR A 28 -11.68 -0.26 10.35
N LYS A 29 -11.80 -1.34 9.60
CA LYS A 29 -12.82 -1.49 8.55
C LYS A 29 -14.24 -1.47 9.14
N ILE A 30 -14.45 -2.12 10.27
CA ILE A 30 -15.74 -2.09 10.98
C ILE A 30 -16.08 -0.67 11.43
N LEU A 31 -15.10 0.08 11.94
CA LEU A 31 -15.28 1.47 12.34
C LEU A 31 -15.63 2.35 11.14
N VAL A 32 -14.94 2.20 10.02
CA VAL A 32 -15.21 2.92 8.77
C VAL A 32 -16.62 2.61 8.26
N ASN A 33 -17.04 1.35 8.28
CA ASN A 33 -18.39 0.94 7.92
C ASN A 33 -19.44 1.60 8.82
N LYS A 34 -19.19 1.65 10.13
CA LYS A 34 -20.10 2.27 11.10
C LYS A 34 -20.27 3.77 10.91
N ILE A 35 -19.20 4.48 10.51
CA ILE A 35 -19.21 5.93 10.34
C ILE A 35 -19.71 6.33 8.95
N PHE A 36 -19.20 5.70 7.90
CA PHE A 36 -19.42 6.07 6.49
C PHE A 36 -20.38 5.13 5.73
N GLY A 37 -20.69 3.96 6.30
CA GLY A 37 -21.58 2.96 5.71
C GLY A 37 -20.85 1.88 4.90
N TYR A 38 -21.58 0.80 4.61
CA TYR A 38 -21.08 -0.38 3.92
C TYR A 38 -20.55 -0.08 2.51
N THR A 39 -21.25 0.79 1.76
CA THR A 39 -20.86 1.16 0.40
C THR A 39 -19.49 1.82 0.36
N PHE A 40 -19.23 2.74 1.29
CA PHE A 40 -17.94 3.41 1.39
C PHE A 40 -16.82 2.43 1.79
N GLU A 41 -17.04 1.61 2.80
CA GLU A 41 -16.06 0.63 3.26
C GLU A 41 -15.69 -0.37 2.16
N THR A 42 -16.66 -0.85 1.41
CA THR A 42 -16.45 -1.89 0.40
C THR A 42 -15.83 -1.35 -0.89
N HIS A 43 -16.21 -0.15 -1.34
CA HIS A 43 -15.87 0.37 -2.67
C HIS A 43 -14.78 1.45 -2.65
N PHE A 44 -14.79 2.32 -1.66
CA PHE A 44 -13.89 3.47 -1.60
C PHE A 44 -12.71 3.28 -0.65
N TYR A 45 -12.90 2.60 0.46
CA TYR A 45 -11.84 2.40 1.45
C TYR A 45 -10.60 1.70 0.89
N PRO A 46 -10.68 0.64 0.05
CA PRO A 46 -9.50 -0.01 -0.50
C PRO A 46 -8.60 0.92 -1.30
N ILE A 47 -9.16 1.79 -2.13
CA ILE A 47 -8.35 2.73 -2.91
C ILE A 47 -7.79 3.86 -2.05
N LEU A 48 -8.55 4.36 -1.10
CA LEU A 48 -8.07 5.37 -0.15
C LEU A 48 -6.93 4.83 0.72
N TYR A 49 -7.06 3.59 1.18
CA TYR A 49 -6.00 2.88 1.88
C TYR A 49 -4.73 2.80 1.03
N PHE A 50 -4.84 2.33 -0.21
CA PHE A 50 -3.71 2.20 -1.12
C PHE A 50 -3.02 3.54 -1.39
N ILE A 51 -3.78 4.60 -1.71
CA ILE A 51 -3.25 5.95 -1.94
C ILE A 51 -2.56 6.48 -0.69
N SER A 52 -3.15 6.31 0.49
CA SER A 52 -2.57 6.70 1.77
C SER A 52 -1.22 6.02 2.01
N GLN A 53 -1.11 4.72 1.73
CA GLN A 53 0.16 3.99 1.85
C GLN A 53 1.23 4.53 0.91
N CYS A 54 0.86 4.80 -0.34
CA CYS A 54 1.79 5.40 -1.32
C CYS A 54 2.29 6.78 -0.87
N ILE A 55 1.42 7.64 -0.40
CA ILE A 55 1.78 8.99 0.06
C ILE A 55 2.72 8.91 1.27
N VAL A 56 2.39 8.13 2.29
CA VAL A 56 3.22 7.97 3.49
C VAL A 56 4.59 7.39 3.13
N PHE A 57 4.63 6.38 2.26
CA PHE A 57 5.88 5.81 1.79
C PHE A 57 6.77 6.84 1.07
N LEU A 58 6.20 7.63 0.17
CA LEU A 58 6.95 8.66 -0.57
C LEU A 58 7.49 9.75 0.37
N VAL A 59 6.69 10.21 1.33
CA VAL A 59 7.10 11.20 2.32
C VAL A 59 8.27 10.68 3.16
N ILE A 60 8.18 9.44 3.66
CA ILE A 60 9.25 8.81 4.43
C ILE A 60 10.50 8.65 3.59
N TYR A 61 10.37 8.19 2.33
CA TYR A 61 11.48 8.04 1.42
C TYR A 61 12.22 9.36 1.19
N ASP A 62 11.48 10.46 0.95
CA ASP A 62 12.07 11.79 0.76
C ASP A 62 12.79 12.28 2.01
N ILE A 63 12.21 12.10 3.19
CA ILE A 63 12.86 12.46 4.46
C ILE A 63 14.17 11.67 4.66
N ILE A 64 14.15 10.36 4.43
CA ILE A 64 15.33 9.51 4.55
C ILE A 64 16.41 9.93 3.55
N ARG A 65 16.02 10.24 2.33
CA ARG A 65 16.93 10.74 1.30
C ARG A 65 17.57 12.07 1.70
N TYR A 66 16.81 12.96 2.32
CA TYR A 66 17.30 14.24 2.82
C TYR A 66 18.30 14.06 3.98
N LEU A 67 17.99 13.20 4.93
CA LEU A 67 18.83 12.93 6.10
C LEU A 67 20.16 12.26 5.76
N LYS A 68 20.25 11.53 4.64
CA LYS A 68 21.46 10.84 4.17
C LYS A 68 22.20 10.09 5.31
N PRO A 69 21.60 9.07 5.93
CA PRO A 69 22.26 8.34 6.99
C PRO A 69 23.54 7.69 6.45
N THR A 70 24.68 7.94 7.13
CA THR A 70 26.01 7.53 6.70
C THR A 70 26.57 6.35 7.49
N VAL A 71 25.79 5.77 8.39
CA VAL A 71 26.27 4.65 9.22
C VAL A 71 26.36 3.38 8.42
N ILE A 72 27.60 2.89 8.31
CA ILE A 72 27.91 1.55 7.79
C ILE A 72 27.89 0.58 8.97
N ILE A 73 26.87 -0.30 9.02
CA ILE A 73 26.73 -1.29 10.09
C ILE A 73 27.72 -2.44 9.90
N PHE A 74 27.97 -2.83 8.65
CA PHE A 74 28.96 -3.82 8.25
C PHE A 74 29.34 -3.64 6.79
N GLU A 75 30.59 -3.95 6.46
CA GLU A 75 31.05 -4.02 5.08
C GLU A 75 30.85 -5.44 4.54
N ILE A 76 30.28 -5.51 3.34
CA ILE A 76 30.07 -6.79 2.65
C ILE A 76 31.28 -7.02 1.74
N SER A 77 31.94 -8.18 1.87
CA SER A 77 33.03 -8.56 0.98
C SER A 77 32.54 -8.71 -0.46
N ASN A 78 33.46 -8.49 -1.43
CA ASN A 78 33.14 -8.59 -2.85
C ASN A 78 32.54 -9.95 -3.26
N GLU A 79 32.91 -11.02 -2.58
CA GLU A 79 32.37 -12.37 -2.83
C GLU A 79 30.87 -12.46 -2.57
N TRP A 80 30.38 -11.79 -1.51
CA TRP A 80 28.98 -11.77 -1.14
C TRP A 80 28.14 -10.80 -1.97
N ILE A 81 28.78 -9.80 -2.60
CA ILE A 81 28.07 -8.83 -3.45
C ILE A 81 27.39 -9.54 -4.62
N HIS A 82 28.07 -10.47 -5.28
CA HIS A 82 27.50 -11.26 -6.37
C HIS A 82 26.32 -12.12 -5.90
N PHE A 83 26.44 -12.76 -4.74
CA PHE A 83 25.37 -13.56 -4.16
C PHE A 83 24.13 -12.70 -3.86
N ILE A 84 24.33 -11.55 -3.22
CA ILE A 84 23.24 -10.60 -2.89
C ILE A 84 22.59 -10.06 -4.17
N PHE A 85 23.36 -9.76 -5.20
CA PHE A 85 22.85 -9.32 -6.48
C PHE A 85 21.94 -10.37 -7.12
N TRP A 86 22.36 -11.61 -7.18
CA TRP A 86 21.55 -12.70 -7.74
C TRP A 86 20.32 -12.99 -6.88
N PHE A 87 20.45 -12.98 -5.57
CA PHE A 87 19.33 -13.15 -4.65
C PHE A 87 18.27 -12.07 -4.85
N ASN A 88 18.70 -10.81 -4.99
CA ASN A 88 17.80 -9.70 -5.26
C ASN A 88 17.09 -9.86 -6.63
N ARG A 89 17.78 -10.34 -7.66
CA ARG A 89 17.16 -10.61 -8.96
C ARG A 89 16.09 -11.69 -8.89
N ILE A 90 16.36 -12.76 -8.17
CA ILE A 90 15.40 -13.85 -7.94
C ILE A 90 14.19 -13.33 -7.14
N ALA A 91 14.41 -12.58 -6.09
CA ALA A 91 13.34 -11.99 -5.29
C ALA A 91 12.45 -11.05 -6.13
N ASN A 92 13.05 -10.22 -6.98
CA ASN A 92 12.30 -9.36 -7.90
C ASN A 92 11.48 -10.18 -8.93
N LEU A 93 12.02 -11.29 -9.43
CA LEU A 93 11.29 -12.18 -10.32
C LEU A 93 10.07 -12.79 -9.61
N PHE A 94 10.23 -13.26 -8.37
CA PHE A 94 9.11 -13.75 -7.57
C PHE A 94 8.07 -12.66 -7.32
N LEU A 95 8.49 -11.42 -7.06
CA LEU A 95 7.60 -10.29 -6.89
C LEU A 95 6.76 -10.06 -8.16
N ILE A 96 7.39 -10.05 -9.34
CA ILE A 96 6.71 -9.88 -10.63
C ILE A 96 5.69 -11.01 -10.84
N ILE A 97 6.08 -12.26 -10.64
CA ILE A 97 5.18 -13.41 -10.75
C ILE A 97 4.00 -13.27 -9.79
N THR A 98 4.24 -12.85 -8.56
CA THR A 98 3.20 -12.62 -7.56
C THR A 98 2.22 -11.53 -8.01
N VAL A 99 2.72 -10.43 -8.57
CA VAL A 99 1.88 -9.35 -9.10
C VAL A 99 0.97 -9.84 -10.22
N PHE A 100 1.46 -10.71 -11.12
CA PHE A 100 0.62 -11.29 -12.18
C PHE A 100 -0.44 -12.27 -11.66
N HIS A 101 -0.20 -12.94 -10.53
CA HIS A 101 -1.18 -13.82 -9.89
C HIS A 101 -2.21 -13.05 -9.05
N PHE A 102 -1.85 -11.87 -8.56
CA PHE A 102 -2.78 -11.00 -7.85
C PHE A 102 -3.60 -10.18 -8.85
N ASP A 103 -4.90 -10.08 -8.58
CA ASP A 103 -5.76 -9.12 -9.28
C ASP A 103 -5.40 -7.70 -8.80
N ILE A 104 -4.60 -6.99 -9.61
CA ILE A 104 -4.13 -5.63 -9.30
C ILE A 104 -5.32 -4.68 -9.11
N GLY A 105 -6.39 -4.85 -9.89
CA GLY A 105 -7.61 -4.06 -9.75
C GLY A 105 -8.27 -4.22 -8.37
N LYS A 106 -8.31 -5.43 -7.83
CA LYS A 106 -8.80 -5.68 -6.46
C LYS A 106 -7.84 -5.14 -5.40
N PHE A 107 -6.54 -5.34 -5.59
CA PHE A 107 -5.53 -4.90 -4.64
C PHE A 107 -5.50 -3.39 -4.49
N THR A 108 -5.58 -2.64 -5.59
CA THR A 108 -5.59 -1.16 -5.58
C THR A 108 -6.96 -0.56 -5.27
N GLY A 109 -8.03 -1.35 -5.29
CA GLY A 109 -9.40 -0.89 -5.09
C GLY A 109 -10.09 -0.35 -6.36
N ILE A 110 -9.40 -0.32 -7.49
CA ILE A 110 -9.96 0.19 -8.76
C ILE A 110 -11.15 -0.64 -9.22
N SER A 111 -11.07 -1.97 -9.14
CA SER A 111 -12.17 -2.85 -9.56
C SER A 111 -13.42 -2.68 -8.71
N GLN A 112 -13.28 -2.36 -7.43
CA GLN A 112 -14.39 -2.06 -6.54
C GLN A 112 -15.12 -0.78 -6.93
N ILE A 113 -14.38 0.26 -7.32
CA ILE A 113 -14.96 1.52 -7.81
C ILE A 113 -15.68 1.32 -9.14
N ILE A 114 -15.08 0.61 -10.09
CA ILE A 114 -15.69 0.31 -11.39
C ILE A 114 -17.01 -0.45 -11.19
N LYS A 115 -17.04 -1.46 -10.33
CA LYS A 115 -18.27 -2.20 -9.99
C LYS A 115 -19.36 -1.31 -9.38
N PHE A 116 -18.97 -0.38 -8.52
CA PHE A 116 -19.89 0.58 -7.92
C PHE A 116 -20.58 1.44 -8.97
N PHE A 117 -19.83 2.05 -9.88
CA PHE A 117 -20.38 2.88 -10.96
C PHE A 117 -21.23 2.09 -11.94
N SER A 118 -20.82 0.87 -12.31
CA SER A 118 -21.59 0.00 -13.20
C SER A 118 -22.96 -0.37 -12.60
N ARG A 119 -23.03 -0.65 -11.30
CA ARG A 119 -24.30 -0.93 -10.60
C ARG A 119 -25.22 0.28 -10.56
N SER A 120 -24.66 1.47 -10.33
CA SER A 120 -25.42 2.73 -10.34
C SER A 120 -26.07 2.98 -11.70
N GLN A 121 -25.36 2.75 -12.80
CA GLN A 121 -25.90 2.92 -14.15
C GLN A 121 -27.02 1.92 -14.45
N LYS A 122 -26.85 0.66 -14.03
CA LYS A 122 -27.88 -0.38 -14.22
C LYS A 122 -29.18 -0.03 -13.50
N LYS A 123 -29.10 0.47 -12.27
CA LYS A 123 -30.30 0.92 -11.51
C LYS A 123 -31.02 2.07 -12.20
N ARG A 124 -30.31 3.04 -12.77
CA ARG A 124 -30.89 4.16 -13.52
C ARG A 124 -31.68 3.68 -14.75
N LYS A 125 -31.12 2.77 -15.55
CA LYS A 125 -31.80 2.22 -16.73
C LYS A 125 -33.05 1.45 -16.39
N THR A 126 -33.06 0.65 -15.32
CA THR A 126 -34.24 -0.11 -14.88
C THR A 126 -35.34 0.81 -14.39
N SER A 127 -35.03 1.91 -13.70
CA SER A 127 -36.02 2.89 -13.25
C SER A 127 -36.68 3.63 -14.41
N GLN A 128 -35.94 3.93 -15.47
CA GLN A 128 -36.51 4.58 -16.67
C GLN A 128 -37.43 3.63 -17.46
N SER A 129 -37.08 2.33 -17.52
CA SER A 129 -37.92 1.34 -18.22
C SER A 129 -39.28 1.08 -17.55
N ASN A 130 -39.38 1.27 -16.25
CA ASN A 130 -40.61 1.05 -15.50
C ASN A 130 -41.58 2.26 -15.53
N HIS A 131 -41.16 3.40 -16.07
CA HIS A 131 -41.98 4.61 -16.21
C HIS A 131 -42.43 4.90 -17.65
N SER A 132 -42.05 4.04 -18.58
CA SER A 132 -42.54 4.04 -19.98
C SER A 132 -43.49 2.89 -20.22
#